data_faad12c4acc43dda624f6775beca902a
#
_entry.id   faad12c4acc43dda624f6775beca902a
#
_cell.length_a   1.000
_cell.length_b   1.000
_cell.length_c   1.000
_cell.angle_alpha   90.00
_cell.angle_beta   90.00
_cell.angle_gamma   90.00
#
_symmetry.space_group_name_H-M   'P 1'
#
loop_
_entity.id
_entity.type
_entity.pdbx_description
1 polymer ?
#
loop_
_entity_poly.entity_id
_entity_poly.type
_entity_poly.pdbx_seq_one_letter_code
_entity_poly.pdbx_strand_id
1 'polypeptide(L)'
;MPSLESLHRLLDASPQDPFVPYAIAQEHARQRAFAEAVAWFDRCLAIDAAYCYAYYHKARALVAMGLQVDALRTIDEGQRRATASGDAHAAAELTTLREEIEAEP
;
A
#
# COMPACT_ATOMS: atom_id res chain seq x y z
N MET A 1 0.66 -17.62 7.05
CA MET A 1 1.02 -16.19 7.08
C MET A 1 2.17 -15.98 8.06
N PRO A 2 3.21 -15.24 7.69
CA PRO A 2 4.27 -14.89 8.64
C PRO A 2 3.70 -14.03 9.77
N SER A 3 4.20 -14.25 10.98
CA SER A 3 3.83 -13.42 12.11
C SER A 3 4.53 -12.06 12.05
N LEU A 4 3.97 -11.06 12.73
CA LEU A 4 4.64 -9.76 12.84
C LEU A 4 6.04 -9.91 13.42
N GLU A 5 6.21 -10.79 14.42
CA GLU A 5 7.52 -11.02 15.01
C GLU A 5 8.53 -11.54 13.98
N SER A 6 8.14 -12.52 13.15
CA SER A 6 8.99 -13.05 12.09
C SER A 6 9.33 -11.96 11.07
N LEU A 7 8.35 -11.11 10.70
CA LEU A 7 8.55 -10.04 9.73
C LEU A 7 9.50 -8.97 10.29
N HIS A 8 9.41 -8.65 11.58
CA HIS A 8 10.33 -7.69 12.20
C HIS A 8 11.77 -8.24 12.23
N ARG A 9 11.96 -9.55 12.40
CA ARG A 9 13.29 -10.15 12.29
C ARG A 9 13.85 -10.01 10.87
N LEU A 10 12.99 -10.20 9.87
CA LEU A 10 13.39 -10.00 8.47
C LEU A 10 13.75 -8.52 8.21
N LEU A 11 13.02 -7.60 8.80
CA LEU A 11 13.30 -6.17 8.67
C LEU A 11 14.70 -5.87 9.21
N ASP A 12 15.03 -6.40 10.39
CA ASP A 12 16.35 -6.19 11.00
C ASP A 12 17.46 -6.77 10.12
N ALA A 13 17.22 -7.91 9.48
CA ALA A 13 18.19 -8.56 8.60
C ALA A 13 18.31 -7.86 7.24
N SER A 14 17.24 -7.23 6.75
CA SER A 14 17.19 -6.64 5.40
C SER A 14 16.45 -5.30 5.44
N PRO A 15 17.05 -4.27 6.08
CA PRO A 15 16.34 -3.00 6.32
C PRO A 15 16.03 -2.20 5.04
N GLN A 16 16.65 -2.55 3.90
CA GLN A 16 16.42 -1.87 2.62
C GLN A 16 15.57 -2.68 1.65
N ASP A 17 15.00 -3.80 2.09
CA ASP A 17 14.10 -4.59 1.26
C ASP A 17 12.67 -4.04 1.38
N PRO A 18 12.12 -3.44 0.32
CA PRO A 18 10.77 -2.83 0.40
C PRO A 18 9.66 -3.85 0.64
N PHE A 19 9.87 -5.11 0.28
CA PHE A 19 8.88 -6.16 0.51
C PHE A 19 8.60 -6.36 2.00
N VAL A 20 9.60 -6.20 2.87
CA VAL A 20 9.42 -6.48 4.30
C VAL A 20 8.44 -5.51 4.96
N PRO A 21 8.60 -4.17 4.86
CA PRO A 21 7.59 -3.26 5.39
C PRO A 21 6.23 -3.41 4.70
N TYR A 22 6.22 -3.77 3.40
CA TYR A 22 4.97 -4.07 2.71
C TYR A 22 4.24 -5.25 3.37
N ALA A 23 4.95 -6.33 3.66
CA ALA A 23 4.36 -7.51 4.31
C ALA A 23 3.89 -7.20 5.74
N ILE A 24 4.64 -6.37 6.48
CA ILE A 24 4.22 -5.93 7.82
C ILE A 24 2.92 -5.13 7.72
N ALA A 25 2.85 -4.21 6.76
CA ALA A 25 1.63 -3.43 6.53
C ALA A 25 0.43 -4.33 6.21
N GLN A 26 0.62 -5.34 5.37
CA GLN A 26 -0.43 -6.29 5.01
C GLN A 26 -0.94 -7.05 6.25
N GLU A 27 -0.04 -7.44 7.14
CA GLU A 27 -0.43 -8.13 8.37
C GLU A 27 -1.22 -7.21 9.31
N HIS A 28 -0.81 -5.94 9.44
CA HIS A 28 -1.59 -4.97 10.20
C HIS A 28 -2.98 -4.76 9.59
N ALA A 29 -3.07 -4.65 8.27
CA ALA A 29 -4.35 -4.49 7.58
C ALA A 29 -5.26 -5.71 7.80
N ARG A 30 -4.69 -6.91 7.77
CA ARG A 30 -5.43 -8.14 8.05
C ARG A 30 -6.02 -8.13 9.46
N GLN A 31 -5.29 -7.55 10.41
CA GLN A 31 -5.74 -7.40 11.79
C GLN A 31 -6.60 -6.16 12.00
N ARG A 32 -6.95 -5.45 10.92
CA ARG A 32 -7.75 -4.23 10.93
C ARG A 32 -7.09 -3.07 11.67
N ALA A 33 -5.77 -3.10 11.82
CA ALA A 33 -4.96 -2.01 12.37
C ALA A 33 -4.54 -1.10 11.21
N PHE A 34 -5.51 -0.36 10.67
CA PHE A 34 -5.33 0.35 9.40
C PHE A 34 -4.36 1.53 9.49
N ALA A 35 -4.35 2.27 10.60
CA ALA A 35 -3.40 3.37 10.78
C ALA A 35 -1.97 2.88 10.77
N GLU A 36 -1.70 1.76 11.45
CA GLU A 36 -0.38 1.12 11.45
C GLU A 36 -0.04 0.61 10.06
N ALA A 37 -1.02 0.02 9.36
CA ALA A 37 -0.80 -0.46 7.99
C ALA A 37 -0.37 0.68 7.07
N VAL A 38 -1.04 1.83 7.13
CA VAL A 38 -0.69 3.00 6.32
C VAL A 38 0.75 3.43 6.59
N ALA A 39 1.15 3.50 7.87
CA ALA A 39 2.51 3.89 8.23
C ALA A 39 3.56 2.94 7.63
N TRP A 40 3.29 1.64 7.65
CA TRP A 40 4.21 0.65 7.09
C TRP A 40 4.23 0.65 5.56
N PHE A 41 3.09 0.91 4.91
CA PHE A 41 3.10 1.12 3.46
C PHE A 41 3.95 2.34 3.09
N ASP A 42 3.87 3.41 3.89
CA ASP A 42 4.70 4.60 3.66
C ASP A 42 6.19 4.27 3.80
N ARG A 43 6.57 3.41 4.74
CA ARG A 43 7.96 2.97 4.87
C ARG A 43 8.41 2.16 3.66
N CYS A 44 7.54 1.31 3.12
CA CYS A 44 7.82 0.59 1.89
C CYS A 44 8.11 1.57 0.75
N LEU A 45 7.25 2.58 0.60
CA LEU A 45 7.37 3.57 -0.48
C LEU A 45 8.56 4.50 -0.30
N ALA A 46 9.03 4.70 0.92
CA ALA A 46 10.26 5.46 1.18
C ALA A 46 11.49 4.70 0.67
N ILE A 47 11.44 3.37 0.66
CA ILE A 47 12.53 2.54 0.13
C ILE A 47 12.40 2.43 -1.39
N ASP A 48 11.20 2.20 -1.90
CA ASP A 48 10.94 2.03 -3.33
C ASP A 48 9.62 2.72 -3.71
N ALA A 49 9.72 3.93 -4.23
CA ALA A 49 8.55 4.72 -4.61
C ALA A 49 7.78 4.14 -5.80
N ALA A 50 8.35 3.16 -6.51
CA ALA A 50 7.70 2.46 -7.62
C ALA A 50 7.05 1.14 -7.19
N TYR A 51 6.96 0.87 -5.90
CA TYR A 51 6.30 -0.33 -5.38
C TYR A 51 4.78 -0.16 -5.47
N CYS A 52 4.23 -0.41 -6.65
CA CYS A 52 2.86 0.01 -7.01
C CYS A 52 1.77 -0.58 -6.12
N TYR A 53 1.93 -1.83 -5.67
CA TYR A 53 0.92 -2.46 -4.82
C TYR A 53 0.84 -1.87 -3.42
N ALA A 54 1.89 -1.17 -2.98
CA ALA A 54 1.82 -0.44 -1.71
C ALA A 54 0.80 0.72 -1.79
N TYR A 55 0.73 1.40 -2.93
CA TYR A 55 -0.30 2.44 -3.13
C TYR A 55 -1.70 1.83 -3.12
N TYR A 56 -1.88 0.71 -3.80
CA TYR A 56 -3.17 0.03 -3.88
C TYR A 56 -3.69 -0.33 -2.48
N HIS A 57 -2.88 -1.01 -1.69
CA HIS A 57 -3.30 -1.46 -0.36
C HIS A 57 -3.36 -0.32 0.65
N LYS A 58 -2.48 0.68 0.53
CA LYS A 58 -2.58 1.89 1.34
C LYS A 58 -3.92 2.59 1.11
N ALA A 59 -4.33 2.74 -0.16
CA ALA A 59 -5.60 3.37 -0.49
C ALA A 59 -6.77 2.59 0.12
N ARG A 60 -6.74 1.26 0.07
CA ARG A 60 -7.78 0.44 0.69
C ARG A 60 -7.84 0.63 2.20
N ALA A 61 -6.70 0.72 2.86
CA ALA A 61 -6.63 0.99 4.30
C ALA A 61 -7.23 2.36 4.63
N LEU A 62 -6.92 3.37 3.80
CA LEU A 62 -7.45 4.72 3.99
C LEU A 62 -8.98 4.74 3.82
N VAL A 63 -9.51 4.00 2.85
CA VAL A 63 -10.97 3.87 2.69
C VAL A 63 -11.60 3.25 3.94
N ALA A 64 -10.98 2.21 4.48
CA ALA A 64 -11.46 1.56 5.70
C ALA A 64 -11.48 2.50 6.89
N MET A 65 -10.63 3.54 6.89
CA MET A 65 -10.59 4.57 7.92
C MET A 65 -11.54 5.74 7.63
N GLY A 66 -12.30 5.70 6.51
CA GLY A 66 -13.19 6.77 6.11
C GLY A 66 -12.48 7.95 5.45
N LEU A 67 -11.24 7.77 5.01
CA LEU A 67 -10.40 8.84 4.44
C LEU A 67 -10.36 8.75 2.92
N GLN A 68 -11.53 8.91 2.27
CA GLN A 68 -11.67 8.76 0.81
C GLN A 68 -10.80 9.75 0.01
N VAL A 69 -10.70 10.99 0.45
CA VAL A 69 -9.89 11.99 -0.26
C VAL A 69 -8.43 11.57 -0.28
N ASP A 70 -7.92 11.14 0.88
CA ASP A 70 -6.53 10.67 1.00
C ASP A 70 -6.32 9.40 0.16
N ALA A 71 -7.32 8.51 0.12
CA ALA A 71 -7.25 7.30 -0.69
C ALA A 71 -7.12 7.65 -2.18
N LEU A 72 -7.92 8.59 -2.67
CA LEU A 72 -7.87 9.01 -4.08
C LEU A 72 -6.54 9.68 -4.42
N ARG A 73 -5.98 10.48 -3.52
CA ARG A 73 -4.64 11.05 -3.71
C ARG A 73 -3.56 9.97 -3.79
N THR A 74 -3.69 8.95 -2.95
CA THR A 74 -2.77 7.81 -2.96
C THR A 74 -2.84 7.08 -4.29
N ILE A 75 -4.05 6.87 -4.82
CA ILE A 75 -4.24 6.24 -6.13
C ILE A 75 -3.62 7.09 -7.24
N ASP A 76 -3.81 8.41 -7.21
CA ASP A 76 -3.21 9.31 -8.21
C ASP A 76 -1.70 9.15 -8.24
N GLU A 77 -1.04 9.13 -7.08
CA GLU A 77 0.40 8.96 -7.01
C GLU A 77 0.81 7.59 -7.53
N GLY A 78 0.08 6.53 -7.12
CA GLY A 78 0.35 5.17 -7.59
C GLY A 78 0.21 5.05 -9.10
N GLN A 79 -0.78 5.69 -9.70
CA GLN A 79 -0.96 5.68 -11.15
C GLN A 79 0.19 6.39 -11.87
N ARG A 80 0.67 7.50 -11.33
CA ARG A 80 1.84 8.18 -11.90
C ARG A 80 3.06 7.27 -11.86
N ARG A 81 3.29 6.58 -10.76
CA ARG A 81 4.43 5.66 -10.62
C ARG A 81 4.30 4.45 -11.53
N ALA A 82 3.10 3.88 -11.62
CA ALA A 82 2.86 2.73 -12.50
C ALA A 82 3.09 3.10 -13.97
N THR A 83 2.61 4.27 -14.39
CA THR A 83 2.82 4.75 -15.76
C THR A 83 4.30 4.98 -16.03
N ALA A 84 5.02 5.61 -15.11
CA ALA A 84 6.43 5.90 -15.26
C ALA A 84 7.28 4.64 -15.34
N SER A 85 6.89 3.56 -14.63
CA SER A 85 7.61 2.28 -14.65
C SER A 85 7.10 1.30 -15.70
N GLY A 86 6.05 1.66 -16.44
CA GLY A 86 5.47 0.79 -17.47
C GLY A 86 4.69 -0.38 -16.90
N ASP A 87 4.19 -0.29 -15.67
CA ASP A 87 3.42 -1.35 -15.03
C ASP A 87 1.93 -1.18 -15.35
N ALA A 88 1.52 -1.67 -16.52
CA ALA A 88 0.15 -1.53 -16.99
C ALA A 88 -0.85 -2.29 -16.12
N HIS A 89 -0.44 -3.42 -15.55
CA HIS A 89 -1.31 -4.21 -14.68
C HIS A 89 -1.65 -3.46 -13.40
N ALA A 90 -0.62 -2.89 -12.75
CA ALA A 90 -0.84 -2.10 -11.55
C ALA A 90 -1.68 -0.85 -11.83
N ALA A 91 -1.43 -0.18 -12.97
CA ALA A 91 -2.21 0.99 -13.37
C ALA A 91 -3.70 0.62 -13.52
N ALA A 92 -3.99 -0.52 -14.16
CA ALA A 92 -5.37 -0.98 -14.36
C ALA A 92 -6.06 -1.31 -13.04
N GLU A 93 -5.36 -1.95 -12.10
CA GLU A 93 -5.93 -2.27 -10.80
C GLU A 93 -6.22 -1.01 -9.98
N LEU A 94 -5.34 -0.01 -10.06
CA LEU A 94 -5.56 1.28 -9.39
C LEU A 94 -6.76 2.00 -9.99
N THR A 95 -6.95 1.94 -11.30
CA THR A 95 -8.12 2.51 -11.95
C THR A 95 -9.41 1.85 -11.47
N THR A 96 -9.41 0.52 -11.38
CA THR A 96 -10.57 -0.22 -10.87
C THR A 96 -10.89 0.17 -9.43
N LEU A 97 -9.86 0.29 -8.59
CA LEU A 97 -10.05 0.69 -7.20
C LEU A 97 -10.61 2.12 -7.11
N ARG A 98 -10.12 3.04 -7.95
CA ARG A 98 -10.68 4.40 -8.01
C ARG A 98 -12.17 4.37 -8.32
N GLU A 99 -12.54 3.60 -9.33
CA GLU A 99 -13.94 3.50 -9.73
C GLU A 99 -14.82 2.95 -8.60
N GLU A 100 -14.33 1.95 -7.89
CA GLU A 100 -15.04 1.39 -6.74
C GLU A 100 -15.25 2.44 -5.63
N ILE A 101 -14.22 3.22 -5.32
CA ILE A 101 -14.30 4.25 -4.29
C ILE A 101 -15.26 5.36 -4.72
N GLU A 102 -15.19 5.79 -5.97
CA GLU A 102 -16.05 6.85 -6.50
C GLU A 102 -17.51 6.42 -6.65
N ALA A 103 -17.77 5.13 -6.76
CA ALA A 103 -19.12 4.59 -6.82
C ALA A 103 -19.83 4.54 -5.47
N GLU A 104 -19.08 4.64 -4.37
CA GLU A 104 -19.66 4.64 -3.02
C GLU A 104 -20.41 5.94 -2.76
N PRO A 105 -21.65 5.87 -2.22
CA PRO A 105 -22.41 7.08 -1.94
C PRO A 105 -21.84 7.89 -0.77
#